data_9056aa5da25d24c4823fb69123a253e0
#
_entry.id   9056aa5da25d24c4823fb69123a253e0
#
_cell.length_a   1.000
_cell.length_b   1.000
_cell.length_c   1.000
_cell.angle_alpha   90.00
_cell.angle_beta   90.00
_cell.angle_gamma   90.00
#
_symmetry.space_group_name_H-M   'P 1'
#
loop_
_entity.id
_entity.type
_entity.pdbx_description
1 polymer ?
#
loop_
_entity_poly.entity_id
_entity_poly.type
_entity_poly.pdbx_seq_one_letter_code
_entity_poly.pdbx_strand_id
1 'polypeptide(L)'
;MRDAPEATILVTGTTDGLGKRVASALARRGATVLVHGRSPERLEATLEELRSQTGSHKVDSYLADLSSLAAVRDLADRILSEYDRLDVLVNNAGIIVQERKESEDGYELTFAVNYLSHFLLTSLLLPLLKGSAPARIVNVASAGQSPIDFDDPMLERGYDAMRAYSMSKLAQIMFTFELAERLSDTGVSVNALHPASLMDTKMVKDTFGYTMSTVEEGADATVHLAASPELEGVTGRYFDGTREARADGQAYDKEARQTLWELSEELCGRLLDPKLRQP
;
A
#
# COMPACT_ATOMS: atom_id res chain seq x y z
N MET A 1 -18.62 -3.12 -7.02
CA MET A 1 -18.20 -2.28 -5.87
C MET A 1 -19.33 -1.32 -5.54
N ARG A 2 -19.53 -0.91 -4.27
CA ARG A 2 -20.50 0.13 -3.92
C ARG A 2 -20.12 1.46 -4.56
N ASP A 3 -21.10 2.31 -4.78
CA ASP A 3 -20.84 3.67 -5.25
C ASP A 3 -19.93 4.42 -4.27
N ALA A 4 -19.06 5.28 -4.77
CA ALA A 4 -18.09 6.01 -3.95
C ALA A 4 -18.69 6.67 -2.69
N PRO A 5 -19.92 7.24 -2.70
CA PRO A 5 -20.52 7.87 -1.53
C PRO A 5 -20.79 6.93 -0.34
N GLU A 6 -20.82 5.62 -0.56
CA GLU A 6 -21.07 4.61 0.46
C GLU A 6 -19.81 3.81 0.85
N ALA A 7 -18.69 4.02 0.14
CA ALA A 7 -17.48 3.27 0.35
C ALA A 7 -16.66 3.84 1.51
N THR A 8 -16.08 2.95 2.33
CA THR A 8 -15.05 3.27 3.32
C THR A 8 -13.69 2.88 2.77
N ILE A 9 -12.75 3.82 2.70
CA ILE A 9 -11.47 3.67 2.02
C ILE A 9 -10.33 4.11 2.93
N LEU A 10 -9.39 3.20 3.23
CA LEU A 10 -8.15 3.54 3.92
C LEU A 10 -7.04 3.83 2.91
N VAL A 11 -6.37 4.97 3.07
CA VAL A 11 -5.17 5.33 2.29
C VAL A 11 -4.00 5.55 3.24
N THR A 12 -2.92 4.78 3.10
CA THR A 12 -1.72 4.98 3.92
C THR A 12 -0.82 6.08 3.34
N GLY A 13 -0.17 6.88 4.21
CA GLY A 13 0.77 7.92 3.78
C GLY A 13 0.12 9.12 3.09
N THR A 14 -0.88 9.72 3.73
CA THR A 14 -1.71 10.80 3.13
C THR A 14 -1.26 12.21 3.48
N THR A 15 -0.17 12.39 4.24
CA THR A 15 0.26 13.72 4.69
C THR A 15 1.03 14.51 3.63
N ASP A 16 1.30 13.91 2.46
CA ASP A 16 2.00 14.56 1.34
C ASP A 16 1.78 13.80 0.01
N GLY A 17 2.17 14.41 -1.09
CA GLY A 17 2.30 13.82 -2.41
C GLY A 17 1.08 13.02 -2.87
N LEU A 18 1.35 11.82 -3.40
CA LEU A 18 0.35 10.97 -4.03
C LEU A 18 -0.81 10.59 -3.09
N GLY A 19 -0.49 10.10 -1.88
CA GLY A 19 -1.53 9.64 -0.94
C GLY A 19 -2.52 10.73 -0.55
N LYS A 20 -2.03 11.97 -0.35
CA LYS A 20 -2.88 13.13 -0.06
C LYS A 20 -3.81 13.44 -1.23
N ARG A 21 -3.30 13.38 -2.47
CA ARG A 21 -4.10 13.66 -3.67
C ARG A 21 -5.13 12.57 -3.92
N VAL A 22 -4.78 11.30 -3.73
CA VAL A 22 -5.71 10.16 -3.79
C VAL A 22 -6.83 10.32 -2.77
N ALA A 23 -6.48 10.61 -1.50
CA ALA A 23 -7.46 10.83 -0.43
C ALA A 23 -8.43 11.98 -0.76
N SER A 24 -7.91 13.12 -1.28
CA SER A 24 -8.72 14.26 -1.71
C SER A 24 -9.67 13.88 -2.86
N ALA A 25 -9.19 13.15 -3.86
CA ALA A 25 -10.01 12.75 -5.00
C ALA A 25 -11.14 11.78 -4.59
N LEU A 26 -10.87 10.86 -3.65
CA LEU A 26 -11.88 9.92 -3.13
C LEU A 26 -12.91 10.64 -2.22
N ALA A 27 -12.45 11.56 -1.36
CA ALA A 27 -13.36 12.36 -0.52
C ALA A 27 -14.31 13.25 -1.35
N ARG A 28 -13.82 13.84 -2.45
CA ARG A 28 -14.67 14.60 -3.40
C ARG A 28 -15.75 13.75 -4.08
N ARG A 29 -15.51 12.43 -4.21
CA ARG A 29 -16.49 11.47 -4.71
C ARG A 29 -17.48 11.01 -3.63
N GLY A 30 -17.37 11.55 -2.41
CA GLY A 30 -18.28 11.30 -1.29
C GLY A 30 -17.94 10.07 -0.43
N ALA A 31 -16.79 9.40 -0.67
CA ALA A 31 -16.35 8.28 0.14
C ALA A 31 -16.03 8.71 1.59
N THR A 32 -16.18 7.78 2.53
CA THR A 32 -15.56 7.88 3.85
C THR A 32 -14.07 7.55 3.70
N VAL A 33 -13.18 8.51 3.96
CA VAL A 33 -11.74 8.35 3.75
C VAL A 33 -11.01 8.33 5.07
N LEU A 34 -10.33 7.21 5.35
CA LEU A 34 -9.46 7.04 6.50
C LEU A 34 -8.05 7.44 6.06
N VAL A 35 -7.57 8.59 6.55
CA VAL A 35 -6.26 9.12 6.21
C VAL A 35 -5.24 8.71 7.28
N HIS A 36 -4.04 8.36 6.84
CA HIS A 36 -2.99 7.89 7.72
C HIS A 36 -1.69 8.69 7.55
N GLY A 37 -1.01 8.96 8.67
CA GLY A 37 0.30 9.60 8.71
C GLY A 37 1.03 9.32 10.02
N ARG A 38 2.35 9.62 10.05
CA ARG A 38 3.20 9.41 11.23
C ARG A 38 3.49 10.69 12.05
N SER A 39 3.18 11.88 11.53
CA SER A 39 3.33 13.15 12.26
C SER A 39 1.95 13.67 12.62
N PRO A 40 1.67 13.89 13.93
CA PRO A 40 0.39 14.42 14.40
C PRO A 40 0.05 15.75 13.72
N GLU A 41 1.01 16.69 13.66
CA GLU A 41 0.80 18.04 13.13
C GLU A 41 0.47 18.02 11.63
N ARG A 42 1.21 17.18 10.85
CA ARG A 42 0.97 17.06 9.41
C ARG A 42 -0.34 16.34 9.12
N LEU A 43 -0.71 15.37 9.96
CA LEU A 43 -1.94 14.61 9.79
C LEU A 43 -3.15 15.50 10.08
N GLU A 44 -3.12 16.31 11.15
CA GLU A 44 -4.17 17.27 11.47
C GLU A 44 -4.32 18.32 10.37
N ALA A 45 -3.22 18.91 9.91
CA ALA A 45 -3.25 19.87 8.79
C ALA A 45 -3.83 19.23 7.51
N THR A 46 -3.53 17.95 7.25
CA THR A 46 -4.11 17.21 6.12
C THR A 46 -5.61 17.03 6.29
N LEU A 47 -6.07 16.66 7.48
CA LEU A 47 -7.49 16.47 7.79
C LEU A 47 -8.28 17.77 7.57
N GLU A 48 -7.79 18.89 8.10
CA GLU A 48 -8.40 20.21 7.93
C GLU A 48 -8.44 20.62 6.46
N GLU A 49 -7.34 20.45 5.73
CA GLU A 49 -7.25 20.76 4.31
C GLU A 49 -8.24 19.94 3.48
N LEU A 50 -8.32 18.63 3.71
CA LEU A 50 -9.24 17.76 2.99
C LEU A 50 -10.70 18.14 3.27
N ARG A 51 -11.06 18.38 4.52
CA ARG A 51 -12.41 18.82 4.89
C ARG A 51 -12.78 20.16 4.24
N SER A 52 -11.85 21.13 4.26
CA SER A 52 -12.05 22.43 3.63
C SER A 52 -12.19 22.35 2.12
N GLN A 53 -11.31 21.59 1.45
CA GLN A 53 -11.29 21.51 -0.02
C GLN A 53 -12.43 20.67 -0.62
N THR A 54 -12.90 19.67 0.11
CA THR A 54 -13.91 18.73 -0.39
C THR A 54 -15.31 19.01 0.15
N GLY A 55 -15.44 19.79 1.22
CA GLY A 55 -16.68 19.96 1.97
C GLY A 55 -17.13 18.68 2.69
N SER A 56 -16.32 17.63 2.69
CA SER A 56 -16.66 16.34 3.28
C SER A 56 -16.30 16.30 4.76
N HIS A 57 -17.25 15.88 5.58
CA HIS A 57 -17.02 15.54 6.98
C HIS A 57 -16.72 14.03 7.18
N LYS A 58 -16.75 13.24 6.11
CA LYS A 58 -16.46 11.81 6.11
C LYS A 58 -14.96 11.55 5.92
N VAL A 59 -14.13 12.22 6.71
CA VAL A 59 -12.67 12.05 6.70
C VAL A 59 -12.21 11.90 8.14
N ASP A 60 -11.62 10.75 8.47
CA ASP A 60 -11.08 10.42 9.78
C ASP A 60 -9.59 10.13 9.70
N SER A 61 -8.85 10.44 10.77
CA SER A 61 -7.39 10.38 10.77
C SER A 61 -6.83 9.32 11.72
N TYR A 62 -5.78 8.64 11.26
CA TYR A 62 -5.09 7.58 11.98
C TYR A 62 -3.59 7.85 12.05
N LEU A 63 -3.10 8.02 13.26
CA LEU A 63 -1.68 8.20 13.54
C LEU A 63 -1.04 6.84 13.77
N ALA A 64 -0.03 6.50 12.96
CA ALA A 64 0.84 5.35 13.18
C ALA A 64 2.18 5.54 12.49
N ASP A 65 3.26 5.01 13.05
CA ASP A 65 4.54 4.88 12.33
C ASP A 65 4.65 3.46 11.76
N LEU A 66 4.62 3.36 10.43
CA LEU A 66 4.70 2.07 9.73
C LEU A 66 6.09 1.42 9.81
N SER A 67 7.07 2.07 10.42
CA SER A 67 8.34 1.43 10.75
C SER A 67 8.28 0.54 11.99
N SER A 68 7.16 0.56 12.74
CA SER A 68 6.93 -0.27 13.92
C SER A 68 5.77 -1.23 13.66
N LEU A 69 6.03 -2.55 13.70
CA LEU A 69 4.99 -3.56 13.53
C LEU A 69 3.95 -3.51 14.66
N ALA A 70 4.33 -3.08 15.86
CA ALA A 70 3.40 -2.84 16.95
C ALA A 70 2.42 -1.73 16.61
N ALA A 71 2.92 -0.59 16.09
CA ALA A 71 2.06 0.52 15.69
C ALA A 71 1.14 0.16 14.50
N VAL A 72 1.57 -0.72 13.61
CA VAL A 72 0.71 -1.27 12.53
C VAL A 72 -0.43 -2.10 13.10
N ARG A 73 -0.18 -2.89 14.17
CA ARG A 73 -1.23 -3.66 14.85
C ARG A 73 -2.25 -2.75 15.51
N ASP A 74 -1.76 -1.78 16.28
CA ASP A 74 -2.62 -0.80 16.97
C ASP A 74 -3.49 -0.03 15.96
N LEU A 75 -2.94 0.33 14.79
CA LEU A 75 -3.68 0.93 13.69
C LEU A 75 -4.80 0.01 13.19
N ALA A 76 -4.48 -1.26 12.94
CA ALA A 76 -5.48 -2.23 12.46
C ALA A 76 -6.58 -2.47 13.50
N ASP A 77 -6.21 -2.68 14.78
CA ASP A 77 -7.15 -2.93 15.87
C ASP A 77 -8.10 -1.75 16.07
N ARG A 78 -7.58 -0.53 15.97
CA ARG A 78 -8.38 0.68 16.04
C ARG A 78 -9.39 0.77 14.89
N ILE A 79 -8.97 0.51 13.65
CA ILE A 79 -9.87 0.50 12.49
C ILE A 79 -10.95 -0.59 12.65
N LEU A 80 -10.56 -1.80 13.08
CA LEU A 80 -11.48 -2.90 13.32
C LEU A 80 -12.51 -2.61 14.42
N SER A 81 -12.15 -1.78 15.40
CA SER A 81 -13.06 -1.40 16.50
C SER A 81 -14.01 -0.25 16.13
N GLU A 82 -13.61 0.61 15.18
CA GLU A 82 -14.37 1.82 14.82
C GLU A 82 -15.23 1.64 13.57
N TYR A 83 -14.93 0.64 12.72
CA TYR A 83 -15.61 0.43 11.43
C TYR A 83 -16.08 -1.00 11.23
N ASP A 84 -17.33 -1.13 10.78
CA ASP A 84 -17.92 -2.42 10.41
C ASP A 84 -17.64 -2.82 8.95
N ARG A 85 -16.93 -1.94 8.20
CA ARG A 85 -16.62 -2.15 6.78
C ARG A 85 -15.38 -1.41 6.33
N LEU A 86 -14.69 -2.03 5.38
CA LEU A 86 -13.62 -1.43 4.60
C LEU A 86 -13.72 -1.93 3.15
N ASP A 87 -14.10 -1.04 2.23
CA ASP A 87 -14.31 -1.40 0.83
C ASP A 87 -13.02 -1.36 0.02
N VAL A 88 -12.11 -0.43 0.39
CA VAL A 88 -10.82 -0.30 -0.31
C VAL A 88 -9.69 -0.04 0.68
N LEU A 89 -8.60 -0.78 0.52
CA LEU A 89 -7.31 -0.50 1.17
C LEU A 89 -6.30 -0.06 0.10
N VAL A 90 -5.78 1.18 0.22
CA VAL A 90 -4.70 1.69 -0.62
C VAL A 90 -3.40 1.72 0.18
N ASN A 91 -2.53 0.74 -0.05
CA ASN A 91 -1.19 0.66 0.50
C ASN A 91 -0.26 1.58 -0.30
N ASN A 92 -0.23 2.86 0.07
CA ASN A 92 0.50 3.91 -0.66
C ASN A 92 1.76 4.38 0.05
N ALA A 93 1.82 4.34 1.39
CA ALA A 93 2.99 4.83 2.13
C ALA A 93 4.30 4.23 1.61
N GLY A 94 5.34 5.05 1.52
CA GLY A 94 6.65 4.58 1.06
C GLY A 94 7.74 5.61 1.29
N ILE A 95 8.96 5.12 1.43
CA ILE A 95 10.17 5.91 1.65
C ILE A 95 11.32 5.41 0.78
N ILE A 96 12.32 6.26 0.62
CA ILE A 96 13.67 5.91 0.14
C ILE A 96 14.65 6.38 1.22
N VAL A 97 15.50 5.50 1.72
CA VAL A 97 16.47 5.79 2.76
C VAL A 97 17.87 5.71 2.16
N GLN A 98 18.65 6.80 2.24
CA GLN A 98 19.94 6.88 1.56
C GLN A 98 21.03 6.01 2.18
N GLU A 99 20.99 5.85 3.52
CA GLU A 99 21.91 5.01 4.28
C GLU A 99 21.12 3.90 4.97
N ARG A 100 21.70 2.70 5.08
CA ARG A 100 21.03 1.60 5.76
C ARG A 100 20.66 2.00 7.19
N LYS A 101 19.38 1.91 7.49
CA LYS A 101 18.80 2.08 8.83
C LYS A 101 17.89 0.90 9.13
N GLU A 102 17.67 0.66 10.39
CA GLU A 102 16.76 -0.37 10.88
C GLU A 102 15.50 0.26 11.49
N SER A 103 14.41 -0.46 11.37
CA SER A 103 13.17 -0.19 12.08
C SER A 103 13.31 -0.54 13.56
N GLU A 104 12.29 -0.22 14.38
CA GLU A 104 12.26 -0.64 15.79
C GLU A 104 12.30 -2.16 15.96
N ASP A 105 11.83 -2.90 14.96
CA ASP A 105 11.82 -4.37 14.94
C ASP A 105 13.12 -4.97 14.41
N GLY A 106 14.13 -4.15 14.05
CA GLY A 106 15.43 -4.57 13.55
C GLY A 106 15.49 -4.91 12.05
N TYR A 107 14.48 -4.52 11.28
CA TYR A 107 14.43 -4.77 9.82
C TYR A 107 14.94 -3.57 9.02
N GLU A 108 15.47 -3.80 7.81
CA GLU A 108 15.85 -2.71 6.91
C GLU A 108 14.64 -1.77 6.71
N LEU A 109 14.87 -0.47 6.92
CA LEU A 109 13.81 0.50 7.11
C LEU A 109 12.92 0.70 5.87
N THR A 110 13.50 0.64 4.67
CA THR A 110 12.73 0.75 3.42
C THR A 110 11.84 -0.48 3.22
N PHE A 111 12.39 -1.68 3.45
CA PHE A 111 11.64 -2.93 3.37
C PHE A 111 10.53 -2.99 4.44
N ALA A 112 10.85 -2.57 5.67
CA ALA A 112 9.87 -2.52 6.77
C ALA A 112 8.67 -1.62 6.42
N VAL A 113 8.92 -0.37 5.98
CA VAL A 113 7.86 0.61 5.71
C VAL A 113 7.14 0.33 4.39
N ASN A 114 7.87 0.03 3.31
CA ASN A 114 7.25 -0.10 1.99
C ASN A 114 6.55 -1.44 1.79
N TYR A 115 6.98 -2.47 2.52
CA TYR A 115 6.47 -3.82 2.29
C TYR A 115 5.91 -4.51 3.53
N LEU A 116 6.71 -4.76 4.58
CA LEU A 116 6.27 -5.54 5.75
C LEU A 116 5.06 -4.91 6.45
N SER A 117 5.05 -3.58 6.58
CA SER A 117 3.92 -2.86 7.17
C SER A 117 2.63 -3.07 6.38
N HIS A 118 2.71 -3.05 5.04
CA HIS A 118 1.57 -3.25 4.16
C HIS A 118 1.09 -4.72 4.18
N PHE A 119 2.03 -5.66 4.20
CA PHE A 119 1.73 -7.08 4.37
C PHE A 119 0.96 -7.32 5.67
N LEU A 120 1.47 -6.80 6.79
CA LEU A 120 0.87 -6.95 8.11
C LEU A 120 -0.50 -6.25 8.20
N LEU A 121 -0.58 -4.97 7.81
CA LEU A 121 -1.81 -4.18 7.85
C LEU A 121 -2.91 -4.85 7.00
N THR A 122 -2.57 -5.24 5.78
CA THR A 122 -3.50 -5.95 4.90
C THR A 122 -4.00 -7.23 5.55
N SER A 123 -3.09 -8.04 6.09
CA SER A 123 -3.43 -9.32 6.72
C SER A 123 -4.37 -9.17 7.91
N LEU A 124 -4.14 -8.16 8.75
CA LEU A 124 -4.99 -7.87 9.91
C LEU A 124 -6.37 -7.34 9.52
N LEU A 125 -6.46 -6.56 8.43
CA LEU A 125 -7.72 -5.99 7.94
C LEU A 125 -8.50 -6.92 6.99
N LEU A 126 -7.95 -8.10 6.63
CA LEU A 126 -8.63 -9.05 5.73
C LEU A 126 -10.02 -9.49 6.21
N PRO A 127 -10.28 -9.75 7.50
CA PRO A 127 -11.64 -10.08 7.95
C PRO A 127 -12.64 -8.99 7.59
N LEU A 128 -12.28 -7.73 7.79
CA LEU A 128 -13.13 -6.57 7.47
C LEU A 128 -13.32 -6.41 5.95
N LEU A 129 -12.24 -6.54 5.16
CA LEU A 129 -12.29 -6.50 3.70
C LEU A 129 -13.17 -7.62 3.12
N LYS A 130 -13.03 -8.86 3.62
CA LYS A 130 -13.87 -10.01 3.22
C LYS A 130 -15.35 -9.78 3.59
N GLY A 131 -15.61 -9.23 4.78
CA GLY A 131 -16.97 -8.88 5.21
C GLY A 131 -17.60 -7.75 4.39
N SER A 132 -16.78 -6.94 3.73
CA SER A 132 -17.19 -5.81 2.90
C SER A 132 -17.28 -6.15 1.40
N ALA A 133 -17.02 -7.40 1.02
CA ALA A 133 -16.97 -7.78 -0.40
C ALA A 133 -18.24 -7.34 -1.19
N PRO A 134 -18.05 -6.88 -2.43
CA PRO A 134 -16.82 -6.79 -3.20
C PRO A 134 -15.90 -5.66 -2.71
N ALA A 135 -14.65 -6.02 -2.35
CA ALA A 135 -13.66 -5.09 -1.82
C ALA A 135 -12.37 -5.10 -2.66
N ARG A 136 -11.51 -4.09 -2.46
CA ARG A 136 -10.28 -3.93 -3.24
C ARG A 136 -9.08 -3.64 -2.36
N ILE A 137 -7.93 -4.21 -2.75
CA ILE A 137 -6.61 -3.86 -2.22
C ILE A 137 -5.78 -3.32 -3.38
N VAL A 138 -5.24 -2.11 -3.20
CA VAL A 138 -4.40 -1.43 -4.19
C VAL A 138 -3.02 -1.21 -3.59
N ASN A 139 -2.00 -1.87 -4.13
CA ASN A 139 -0.62 -1.72 -3.70
C ASN A 139 0.10 -0.73 -4.64
N VAL A 140 0.51 0.41 -4.11
CA VAL A 140 1.26 1.43 -4.86
C VAL A 140 2.73 1.02 -4.94
N ALA A 141 3.05 0.27 -5.99
CA ALA A 141 4.38 -0.22 -6.30
C ALA A 141 5.19 0.80 -7.14
N SER A 142 6.01 0.33 -8.07
CA SER A 142 6.83 1.15 -8.95
C SER A 142 7.21 0.40 -10.23
N ALA A 143 7.62 1.14 -11.27
CA ALA A 143 8.34 0.58 -12.41
C ALA A 143 9.79 0.22 -12.04
N GLY A 144 10.38 0.88 -11.04
CA GLY A 144 11.68 0.51 -10.48
C GLY A 144 11.54 -0.75 -9.63
N GLN A 145 11.94 -1.89 -10.21
CA GLN A 145 11.87 -3.22 -9.62
C GLN A 145 13.24 -3.88 -9.66
N SER A 146 13.59 -4.65 -8.64
CA SER A 146 14.82 -5.43 -8.58
C SER A 146 14.56 -6.75 -7.87
N PRO A 147 15.08 -7.88 -8.36
CA PRO A 147 14.92 -9.17 -7.72
C PRO A 147 15.37 -9.17 -6.27
N ILE A 148 14.63 -9.91 -5.44
CA ILE A 148 14.93 -10.12 -4.03
C ILE A 148 15.94 -11.24 -3.90
N ASP A 149 17.06 -10.95 -3.23
CA ASP A 149 18.02 -11.94 -2.77
C ASP A 149 17.54 -12.47 -1.41
N PHE A 150 16.98 -13.67 -1.38
CA PHE A 150 16.47 -14.28 -0.16
C PHE A 150 17.58 -14.70 0.84
N ASP A 151 18.84 -14.72 0.40
CA ASP A 151 19.98 -14.94 1.31
C ASP A 151 20.43 -13.64 2.01
N ASP A 152 19.93 -12.48 1.56
CA ASP A 152 20.19 -11.16 2.17
C ASP A 152 19.02 -10.17 1.94
N PRO A 153 17.80 -10.53 2.39
CA PRO A 153 16.61 -9.72 2.11
C PRO A 153 16.63 -8.36 2.82
N MET A 154 17.48 -8.22 3.85
CA MET A 154 17.64 -6.97 4.64
C MET A 154 18.86 -6.16 4.21
N LEU A 155 19.51 -6.53 3.09
CA LEU A 155 20.68 -5.83 2.54
C LEU A 155 21.75 -5.52 3.60
N GLU A 156 22.09 -6.51 4.40
CA GLU A 156 23.18 -6.40 5.40
C GLU A 156 24.55 -6.30 4.72
N ARG A 157 24.65 -6.82 3.50
CA ARG A 157 25.84 -6.83 2.67
C ARG A 157 25.68 -5.90 1.46
N GLY A 158 26.33 -4.76 1.48
CA GLY A 158 26.37 -3.87 0.31
C GLY A 158 25.05 -3.14 0.05
N TYR A 159 24.61 -2.36 1.04
CA TYR A 159 23.39 -1.54 0.92
C TYR A 159 23.50 -0.52 -0.23
N ASP A 160 22.43 -0.44 -1.00
CA ASP A 160 22.18 0.60 -1.98
C ASP A 160 20.72 1.05 -1.87
N ALA A 161 20.49 2.36 -1.76
CA ALA A 161 19.17 2.93 -1.51
C ALA A 161 18.14 2.61 -2.60
N MET A 162 18.59 2.63 -3.87
CA MET A 162 17.70 2.33 -4.99
C MET A 162 17.42 0.83 -5.12
N ARG A 163 18.41 -0.02 -4.78
CA ARG A 163 18.20 -1.45 -4.69
C ARG A 163 17.19 -1.79 -3.59
N ALA A 164 17.34 -1.22 -2.37
CA ALA A 164 16.40 -1.41 -1.27
C ALA A 164 14.98 -1.00 -1.66
N TYR A 165 14.84 0.19 -2.27
CA TYR A 165 13.55 0.67 -2.77
C TYR A 165 12.99 -0.27 -3.85
N SER A 166 13.76 -0.61 -4.87
CA SER A 166 13.30 -1.42 -5.99
C SER A 166 12.92 -2.86 -5.57
N MET A 167 13.67 -3.44 -4.63
CA MET A 167 13.32 -4.73 -4.02
C MET A 167 12.01 -4.64 -3.24
N SER A 168 11.81 -3.59 -2.43
CA SER A 168 10.58 -3.39 -1.68
C SER A 168 9.36 -3.23 -2.61
N LYS A 169 9.55 -2.60 -3.78
CA LYS A 169 8.49 -2.42 -4.78
C LYS A 169 8.18 -3.72 -5.52
N LEU A 170 9.17 -4.54 -5.81
CA LEU A 170 8.94 -5.89 -6.34
C LEU A 170 8.22 -6.77 -5.31
N ALA A 171 8.61 -6.70 -4.03
CA ALA A 171 7.94 -7.42 -2.95
C ALA A 171 6.44 -7.10 -2.86
N GLN A 172 6.04 -5.83 -3.04
CA GLN A 172 4.63 -5.43 -3.11
C GLN A 172 3.89 -6.08 -4.29
N ILE A 173 4.54 -6.23 -5.45
CA ILE A 173 3.93 -6.88 -6.62
C ILE A 173 3.82 -8.39 -6.40
N MET A 174 4.88 -9.02 -5.89
CA MET A 174 4.87 -10.45 -5.54
C MET A 174 3.77 -10.77 -4.54
N PHE A 175 3.66 -9.95 -3.50
CA PHE A 175 2.57 -10.03 -2.51
C PHE A 175 1.19 -9.88 -3.16
N THR A 176 1.04 -8.95 -4.09
CA THR A 176 -0.22 -8.74 -4.83
C THR A 176 -0.66 -10.00 -5.54
N PHE A 177 0.25 -10.66 -6.27
CA PHE A 177 -0.06 -11.86 -7.04
C PHE A 177 -0.36 -13.05 -6.11
N GLU A 178 0.46 -13.24 -5.07
CA GLU A 178 0.25 -14.32 -4.11
C GLU A 178 -1.07 -14.13 -3.33
N LEU A 179 -1.35 -12.93 -2.84
CA LEU A 179 -2.57 -12.64 -2.10
C LEU A 179 -3.82 -12.80 -2.98
N ALA A 180 -3.76 -12.40 -4.26
CA ALA A 180 -4.85 -12.57 -5.20
C ALA A 180 -5.21 -14.05 -5.41
N GLU A 181 -4.20 -14.94 -5.51
CA GLU A 181 -4.42 -16.39 -5.58
C GLU A 181 -5.08 -16.93 -4.30
N ARG A 182 -4.60 -16.49 -3.12
CA ARG A 182 -5.13 -16.92 -1.80
C ARG A 182 -6.53 -16.38 -1.50
N LEU A 183 -6.94 -15.29 -2.14
CA LEU A 183 -8.25 -14.67 -1.98
C LEU A 183 -9.23 -15.04 -3.10
N SER A 184 -8.91 -16.05 -3.92
CA SER A 184 -9.85 -16.56 -4.92
C SER A 184 -11.21 -16.84 -4.26
N ASP A 185 -12.30 -16.47 -4.95
CA ASP A 185 -13.68 -16.69 -4.52
C ASP A 185 -14.14 -15.94 -3.24
N THR A 186 -13.31 -15.01 -2.70
CA THR A 186 -13.70 -14.20 -1.53
C THR A 186 -14.41 -12.90 -1.88
N GLY A 187 -14.38 -12.50 -3.15
CA GLY A 187 -14.87 -11.20 -3.60
C GLY A 187 -13.94 -10.02 -3.29
N VAL A 188 -12.71 -10.28 -2.80
CA VAL A 188 -11.67 -9.26 -2.60
C VAL A 188 -10.67 -9.32 -3.74
N SER A 189 -10.54 -8.23 -4.50
CA SER A 189 -9.54 -8.11 -5.56
C SER A 189 -8.27 -7.41 -5.06
N VAL A 190 -7.11 -7.83 -5.58
CA VAL A 190 -5.80 -7.30 -5.20
C VAL A 190 -5.01 -6.94 -6.45
N ASN A 191 -4.65 -5.68 -6.62
CA ASN A 191 -3.87 -5.22 -7.76
C ASN A 191 -2.74 -4.28 -7.31
N ALA A 192 -1.66 -4.24 -8.11
CA ALA A 192 -0.56 -3.30 -7.90
C ALA A 192 -0.43 -2.36 -9.09
N LEU A 193 0.14 -1.16 -8.84
CA LEU A 193 0.44 -0.23 -9.94
C LEU A 193 1.76 0.52 -9.73
N HIS A 194 2.40 0.87 -10.85
CA HIS A 194 3.26 2.04 -10.96
C HIS A 194 2.38 3.25 -11.28
N PRO A 195 2.20 4.23 -10.37
CA PRO A 195 1.21 5.29 -10.59
C PRO A 195 1.59 6.27 -11.70
N ALA A 196 2.83 6.75 -11.70
CA ALA A 196 3.45 7.58 -12.74
C ALA A 196 4.95 7.75 -12.47
N SER A 197 5.74 8.03 -13.51
CA SER A 197 7.21 8.11 -13.42
C SER A 197 7.66 9.44 -12.82
N LEU A 198 8.52 9.39 -11.79
CA LEU A 198 9.16 10.56 -11.18
C LEU A 198 8.19 11.73 -10.94
N MET A 199 7.10 11.43 -10.23
CA MET A 199 6.07 12.42 -9.89
C MET A 199 6.64 13.61 -9.12
N ASP A 200 6.03 14.78 -9.26
CA ASP A 200 6.38 16.00 -8.52
C ASP A 200 6.10 15.90 -7.01
N THR A 201 6.81 15.00 -6.35
CA THR A 201 6.77 14.78 -4.90
C THR A 201 8.08 15.18 -4.24
N LYS A 202 8.03 15.48 -2.93
CA LYS A 202 9.24 15.75 -2.15
C LYS A 202 10.24 14.59 -2.26
N MET A 203 9.78 13.33 -2.12
CA MET A 203 10.63 12.14 -2.23
C MET A 203 11.41 12.11 -3.55
N VAL A 204 10.74 12.34 -4.68
CA VAL A 204 11.37 12.32 -6.00
C VAL A 204 12.36 13.48 -6.15
N LYS A 205 11.99 14.70 -5.74
CA LYS A 205 12.87 15.87 -5.77
C LYS A 205 14.14 15.65 -4.93
N ASP A 206 13.98 15.14 -3.71
CA ASP A 206 15.11 14.91 -2.81
C ASP A 206 16.03 13.79 -3.30
N THR A 207 15.50 12.80 -4.04
CA THR A 207 16.29 11.64 -4.53
C THR A 207 16.91 11.88 -5.89
N PHE A 208 16.15 12.44 -6.84
CA PHE A 208 16.55 12.53 -8.25
C PHE A 208 16.87 13.95 -8.71
N GLY A 209 16.41 14.97 -7.98
CA GLY A 209 16.61 16.38 -8.34
C GLY A 209 15.74 16.90 -9.49
N TYR A 210 14.93 16.05 -10.13
CA TYR A 210 14.02 16.42 -11.22
C TYR A 210 12.76 15.58 -11.21
N THR A 211 11.73 16.03 -11.92
CA THR A 211 10.43 15.36 -12.03
C THR A 211 10.03 15.21 -13.50
N MET A 212 9.21 14.23 -13.83
CA MET A 212 8.75 13.92 -15.20
C MET A 212 7.24 13.95 -15.36
N SER A 213 6.50 13.71 -14.26
CA SER A 213 5.03 13.67 -14.27
C SER A 213 4.46 14.40 -13.05
N THR A 214 3.16 14.63 -13.10
CA THR A 214 2.43 15.29 -12.02
C THR A 214 1.94 14.29 -10.96
N VAL A 215 1.67 14.77 -9.76
CA VAL A 215 1.03 13.96 -8.72
C VAL A 215 -0.41 13.61 -9.10
N GLU A 216 -1.05 14.47 -9.88
CA GLU A 216 -2.39 14.29 -10.40
C GLU A 216 -2.50 13.05 -11.30
N GLU A 217 -1.57 12.87 -12.24
CA GLU A 217 -1.52 11.68 -13.12
C GLU A 217 -1.44 10.39 -12.29
N GLY A 218 -0.57 10.37 -11.27
CA GLY A 218 -0.45 9.21 -10.39
C GLY A 218 -1.69 8.98 -9.53
N ALA A 219 -2.34 10.08 -9.09
CA ALA A 219 -3.57 9.99 -8.32
C ALA A 219 -4.73 9.46 -9.15
N ASP A 220 -4.87 9.91 -10.39
CA ASP A 220 -5.91 9.43 -11.31
C ASP A 220 -5.75 7.94 -11.58
N ALA A 221 -4.52 7.46 -11.81
CA ALA A 221 -4.23 6.05 -11.97
C ALA A 221 -4.57 5.24 -10.70
N THR A 222 -4.19 5.73 -9.52
CA THR A 222 -4.48 5.04 -8.25
C THR A 222 -5.97 5.00 -7.95
N VAL A 223 -6.68 6.12 -8.18
CA VAL A 223 -8.14 6.20 -8.02
C VAL A 223 -8.86 5.31 -9.04
N HIS A 224 -8.33 5.18 -10.26
CA HIS A 224 -8.86 4.24 -11.25
C HIS A 224 -8.84 2.79 -10.70
N LEU A 225 -7.72 2.33 -10.14
CA LEU A 225 -7.65 1.00 -9.54
C LEU A 225 -8.57 0.87 -8.31
N ALA A 226 -8.64 1.91 -7.50
CA ALA A 226 -9.44 1.91 -6.28
C ALA A 226 -10.95 1.92 -6.54
N ALA A 227 -11.43 2.64 -7.57
CA ALA A 227 -12.83 2.99 -7.69
C ALA A 227 -13.47 2.78 -9.09
N SER A 228 -12.70 2.46 -10.14
CA SER A 228 -13.32 2.25 -11.47
C SER A 228 -14.19 0.99 -11.51
N PRO A 229 -15.42 1.07 -12.03
CA PRO A 229 -16.25 -0.11 -12.27
C PRO A 229 -15.68 -1.04 -13.35
N GLU A 230 -14.83 -0.53 -14.25
CA GLU A 230 -14.19 -1.32 -15.31
C GLU A 230 -13.25 -2.40 -14.76
N LEU A 231 -12.76 -2.22 -13.53
CA LEU A 231 -11.88 -3.18 -12.86
C LEU A 231 -12.63 -4.10 -11.88
N GLU A 232 -13.95 -4.22 -11.99
CA GLU A 232 -14.69 -5.17 -11.17
C GLU A 232 -14.29 -6.61 -11.54
N GLY A 233 -13.89 -7.40 -10.53
CA GLY A 233 -13.40 -8.76 -10.72
C GLY A 233 -11.96 -8.87 -11.26
N VAL A 234 -11.31 -7.78 -11.63
CA VAL A 234 -9.90 -7.78 -12.04
C VAL A 234 -9.02 -7.91 -10.80
N THR A 235 -8.22 -8.98 -10.74
CA THR A 235 -7.35 -9.27 -9.59
C THR A 235 -6.02 -9.91 -10.05
N GLY A 236 -4.97 -9.78 -9.22
CA GLY A 236 -3.66 -10.37 -9.50
C GLY A 236 -2.96 -9.72 -10.70
N ARG A 237 -3.14 -8.40 -10.89
CA ARG A 237 -2.56 -7.66 -12.00
C ARG A 237 -1.62 -6.56 -11.52
N TYR A 238 -0.64 -6.26 -12.39
CA TYR A 238 0.22 -5.10 -12.28
C TYR A 238 -0.09 -4.12 -13.40
N PHE A 239 -0.14 -2.82 -13.06
CA PHE A 239 -0.48 -1.74 -13.99
C PHE A 239 0.66 -0.72 -14.06
N ASP A 240 0.87 -0.16 -15.24
CA ASP A 240 1.62 1.08 -15.45
C ASP A 240 0.62 2.19 -15.78
N GLY A 241 0.45 3.12 -14.86
CA GLY A 241 -0.70 4.02 -14.86
C GLY A 241 -2.02 3.22 -14.78
N THR A 242 -2.84 3.34 -15.81
CA THR A 242 -4.11 2.62 -15.94
C THR A 242 -4.04 1.39 -16.87
N ARG A 243 -2.87 1.09 -17.44
CA ARG A 243 -2.70 -0.01 -18.40
C ARG A 243 -2.08 -1.21 -17.72
N GLU A 244 -2.63 -2.40 -17.98
CA GLU A 244 -2.00 -3.63 -17.52
C GLU A 244 -0.59 -3.75 -18.14
N ALA A 245 0.38 -4.08 -17.29
CA ALA A 245 1.79 -4.15 -17.66
C ALA A 245 2.44 -5.42 -17.09
N ARG A 246 3.66 -5.71 -17.56
CA ARG A 246 4.43 -6.83 -17.05
C ARG A 246 5.40 -6.35 -15.97
N ALA A 247 5.39 -7.04 -14.83
CA ALA A 247 6.36 -6.85 -13.76
C ALA A 247 7.69 -7.58 -14.06
N ASP A 248 8.66 -7.45 -13.15
CA ASP A 248 9.87 -8.26 -13.16
C ASP A 248 9.56 -9.76 -13.15
N GLY A 249 10.45 -10.56 -13.75
CA GLY A 249 10.29 -12.00 -13.91
C GLY A 249 10.05 -12.75 -12.60
N GLN A 250 10.72 -12.33 -11.50
CA GLN A 250 10.59 -12.97 -10.20
C GLN A 250 9.16 -12.85 -9.63
N ALA A 251 8.38 -11.83 -10.00
CA ALA A 251 7.00 -11.71 -9.56
C ALA A 251 6.10 -12.84 -10.10
N TYR A 252 6.47 -13.47 -11.20
CA TYR A 252 5.73 -14.59 -11.78
C TYR A 252 6.25 -15.96 -11.33
N ASP A 253 7.36 -16.00 -10.61
CA ASP A 253 7.90 -17.21 -10.00
C ASP A 253 7.10 -17.55 -8.73
N LYS A 254 6.37 -18.65 -8.79
CA LYS A 254 5.50 -19.07 -7.70
C LYS A 254 6.28 -19.49 -6.45
N GLU A 255 7.44 -20.13 -6.62
CA GLU A 255 8.29 -20.52 -5.51
C GLU A 255 8.88 -19.29 -4.80
N ALA A 256 9.36 -18.31 -5.57
CA ALA A 256 9.83 -17.05 -5.02
C ALA A 256 8.73 -16.28 -4.27
N ARG A 257 7.48 -16.24 -4.78
CA ARG A 257 6.36 -15.63 -4.07
C ARG A 257 6.04 -16.32 -2.77
N GLN A 258 6.06 -17.65 -2.75
CA GLN A 258 5.83 -18.44 -1.56
C GLN A 258 6.94 -18.22 -0.52
N THR A 259 8.19 -18.20 -0.94
CA THR A 259 9.33 -17.90 -0.06
C THR A 259 9.19 -16.51 0.58
N LEU A 260 8.82 -15.49 -0.22
CA LEU A 260 8.58 -14.14 0.30
C LEU A 260 7.42 -14.14 1.31
N TRP A 261 6.34 -14.87 1.04
CA TRP A 261 5.19 -14.97 1.94
C TRP A 261 5.60 -15.59 3.29
N GLU A 262 6.29 -16.72 3.27
CA GLU A 262 6.75 -17.41 4.47
C GLU A 262 7.71 -16.55 5.30
N LEU A 263 8.65 -15.87 4.63
CA LEU A 263 9.54 -14.90 5.26
C LEU A 263 8.73 -13.78 5.93
N SER A 264 7.73 -13.23 5.25
CA SER A 264 6.91 -12.16 5.78
C SER A 264 6.07 -12.58 6.99
N GLU A 265 5.54 -13.81 6.97
CA GLU A 265 4.85 -14.39 8.13
C GLU A 265 5.80 -14.56 9.33
N GLU A 266 7.02 -14.99 9.08
CA GLU A 266 8.03 -15.14 10.13
C GLU A 266 8.39 -13.79 10.74
N LEU A 267 8.72 -12.81 9.92
CA LEU A 267 9.11 -11.46 10.35
C LEU A 267 7.97 -10.74 11.07
N CYS A 268 6.73 -10.95 10.65
CA CYS A 268 5.55 -10.39 11.30
C CYS A 268 5.04 -11.21 12.49
N GLY A 269 5.70 -12.29 12.90
CA GLY A 269 5.34 -13.10 14.07
C GLY A 269 4.17 -14.05 13.86
N ARG A 270 4.00 -14.64 12.67
CA ARG A 270 3.00 -15.69 12.30
C ARG A 270 1.56 -15.38 12.71
N LEU A 271 1.10 -14.17 12.46
CA LEU A 271 -0.19 -13.66 12.95
C LEU A 271 -1.36 -13.82 11.97
N LEU A 272 -1.21 -14.59 10.92
CA LEU A 272 -2.20 -14.64 9.86
C LEU A 272 -3.30 -15.66 10.13
N ASP A 273 -4.52 -15.37 9.64
CA ASP A 273 -5.65 -16.29 9.56
C ASP A 273 -5.15 -17.66 9.04
N PRO A 274 -5.34 -18.75 9.79
CA PRO A 274 -4.92 -20.10 9.38
C PRO A 274 -5.42 -20.49 7.98
N LYS A 275 -6.52 -19.91 7.51
CA LYS A 275 -7.06 -20.14 6.15
C LYS A 275 -6.23 -19.52 5.04
N LEU A 276 -5.37 -18.53 5.35
CA LEU A 276 -4.43 -17.93 4.40
C LEU A 276 -3.14 -18.73 4.27
N ARG A 277 -2.92 -19.71 5.14
CA ARG A 277 -1.72 -20.58 5.16
C ARG A 277 -1.78 -21.75 4.19
N GLN A 278 -2.95 -22.04 3.62
CA GLN A 278 -3.08 -23.12 2.64
C GLN A 278 -2.97 -22.53 1.23
N PRO A 279 -2.11 -23.12 0.37
CA PRO A 279 -2.01 -22.75 -1.04
C PRO A 279 -3.27 -23.06 -1.81
#